data_da6a96707455b4258e1de7b18f86a07d
#
_entry.id   da6a96707455b4258e1de7b18f86a07d
#
_cell.length_a   1.000
_cell.length_b   1.000
_cell.length_c   1.000
_cell.angle_alpha   90.00
_cell.angle_beta   90.00
_cell.angle_gamma   90.00
#
_symmetry.space_group_name_H-M   'P 1'
#
loop_
_entity.id
_entity.type
_entity.pdbx_description
1 polymer ?
#
loop_
_entity_poly.entity_id
_entity_poly.type
_entity_poly.pdbx_seq_one_letter_code
_entity_poly.pdbx_strand_id
1 'polypeptide(L)'
;MHFFKLKIRHYLSSFIFKLYKLSKGNIEDHFTEKAIKYASEHELPSNVDYSSFEHQYSKYFKKWGLKVPMIVSEYCSKMSGIRSDTYLTRDLSFNYIYPYLVRYEFCPAYADKNIEARVLNIKKIQEKVDVLIPHTIVCNMNGIFFNDKDEEITAEQAAIILEKYNQDSVIKPSLGTYGGVGVVKLDHITYDKSKYLKVFEEYKKDYLVQEIVKQHPDLASFNESSINTIRIVTYRKPNKERKVLYTIIRYGGKGMFNDNSSSGGGFSVINRDGTLKDRIIHIYRTSELKMLPESVVNKIPYFDRILDAALALHGQLPYFDIMGWDFALSPEGHPILIEYNIRPGYGHQSGVGPMFSDEDLDEIMPHVMNHRKTFVAKPYVHYNEKWGFDSFWDV
;
A
#
# COMPACT_ATOMS: atom_id res chain seq x y z
N MET A 1 -33.83 21.71 14.39
CA MET A 1 -33.31 22.29 13.12
C MET A 1 -31.95 21.75 12.70
N HIS A 2 -31.00 21.55 13.62
CA HIS A 2 -29.65 21.01 13.29
C HIS A 2 -29.69 19.53 12.80
N PHE A 3 -30.47 18.67 13.45
CA PHE A 3 -30.67 17.27 13.07
C PHE A 3 -31.34 17.08 11.69
N PHE A 4 -32.21 18.01 11.30
CA PHE A 4 -32.89 17.98 10.00
C PHE A 4 -31.92 18.36 8.87
N LYS A 5 -31.04 19.35 9.10
CA LYS A 5 -29.97 19.74 8.16
C LYS A 5 -28.92 18.61 7.96
N LEU A 6 -28.62 17.86 9.01
CA LEU A 6 -27.73 16.69 8.94
C LEU A 6 -28.36 15.55 8.10
N LYS A 7 -29.65 15.26 8.26
CA LYS A 7 -30.36 14.26 7.44
C LYS A 7 -30.42 14.67 5.97
N ILE A 8 -30.71 15.94 5.66
CA ILE A 8 -30.75 16.43 4.27
C ILE A 8 -29.36 16.37 3.63
N ARG A 9 -28.29 16.75 4.34
CA ARG A 9 -26.90 16.58 3.86
C ARG A 9 -26.56 15.10 3.59
N HIS A 10 -27.06 14.21 4.43
CA HIS A 10 -26.87 12.78 4.28
C HIS A 10 -27.54 12.24 3.01
N TYR A 11 -28.81 12.62 2.75
CA TYR A 11 -29.53 12.24 1.54
C TYR A 11 -28.91 12.83 0.28
N LEU A 12 -28.47 14.09 0.31
CA LEU A 12 -27.79 14.75 -0.81
C LEU A 12 -26.45 14.10 -1.12
N SER A 13 -25.64 13.78 -0.13
CA SER A 13 -24.35 13.11 -0.35
C SER A 13 -24.53 11.69 -0.89
N SER A 14 -25.53 10.94 -0.42
CA SER A 14 -25.89 9.61 -0.95
C SER A 14 -26.42 9.69 -2.39
N PHE A 15 -27.16 10.73 -2.72
CA PHE A 15 -27.69 10.96 -4.08
C PHE A 15 -26.57 11.39 -5.04
N ILE A 16 -25.67 12.29 -4.63
CA ILE A 16 -24.50 12.72 -5.40
C ILE A 16 -23.56 11.53 -5.62
N PHE A 17 -23.38 10.66 -4.62
CA PHE A 17 -22.56 9.45 -4.76
C PHE A 17 -23.20 8.44 -5.73
N LYS A 18 -24.54 8.30 -5.72
CA LYS A 18 -25.26 7.50 -6.73
C LYS A 18 -25.11 8.07 -8.13
N LEU A 19 -25.21 9.39 -8.29
CA LEU A 19 -24.99 10.07 -9.58
C LEU A 19 -23.54 9.94 -10.04
N TYR A 20 -22.57 10.02 -9.14
CA TYR A 20 -21.16 9.80 -9.43
C TYR A 20 -20.88 8.36 -9.89
N LYS A 21 -21.48 7.35 -9.21
CA LYS A 21 -21.43 5.95 -9.67
C LYS A 21 -22.04 5.78 -11.08
N LEU A 22 -23.15 6.46 -11.37
CA LEU A 22 -23.79 6.42 -12.68
C LEU A 22 -23.00 7.15 -13.77
N SER A 23 -22.26 8.22 -13.42
CA SER A 23 -21.49 9.02 -14.36
C SER A 23 -20.14 8.41 -14.76
N LYS A 24 -19.55 7.57 -13.89
CA LYS A 24 -18.24 6.93 -14.14
C LYS A 24 -18.32 5.49 -14.64
N GLY A 25 -19.52 4.96 -14.93
CA GLY A 25 -19.70 3.54 -15.20
C GLY A 25 -19.51 2.70 -13.94
N ASN A 26 -19.82 1.43 -13.96
CA ASN A 26 -19.55 0.54 -12.84
C ASN A 26 -18.03 0.41 -12.67
N ILE A 27 -17.48 0.95 -11.57
CA ILE A 27 -16.04 0.84 -11.24
C ILE A 27 -15.61 -0.64 -11.09
N GLU A 28 -16.55 -1.55 -10.83
CA GLU A 28 -16.35 -2.99 -10.91
C GLU A 28 -15.84 -3.43 -12.29
N ASP A 29 -16.24 -2.75 -13.36
CA ASP A 29 -15.90 -3.12 -14.73
C ASP A 29 -14.42 -2.92 -15.04
N HIS A 30 -13.74 -1.97 -14.39
CA HIS A 30 -12.37 -1.62 -14.79
C HIS A 30 -11.33 -2.69 -14.39
N PHE A 31 -11.47 -3.33 -13.24
CA PHE A 31 -10.60 -4.47 -12.87
C PHE A 31 -11.07 -5.74 -13.58
N THR A 32 -12.37 -5.90 -13.73
CA THR A 32 -13.00 -6.98 -14.47
C THR A 32 -12.65 -6.87 -15.97
N GLU A 33 -12.77 -5.69 -16.58
CA GLU A 33 -12.34 -5.43 -17.96
C GLU A 33 -10.84 -5.64 -18.16
N LYS A 34 -10.00 -5.19 -17.21
CA LYS A 34 -8.56 -5.47 -17.25
C LYS A 34 -8.26 -6.96 -17.10
N ALA A 35 -8.94 -7.68 -16.23
CA ALA A 35 -8.77 -9.11 -16.08
C ALA A 35 -9.25 -9.87 -17.33
N ILE A 36 -10.38 -9.47 -17.93
CA ILE A 36 -10.91 -10.05 -19.18
C ILE A 36 -9.99 -9.73 -20.36
N LYS A 37 -9.63 -8.47 -20.52
CA LYS A 37 -8.72 -8.02 -21.57
C LYS A 37 -7.39 -8.73 -21.48
N TYR A 38 -6.88 -8.87 -20.27
CA TYR A 38 -5.69 -9.58 -19.95
C TYR A 38 -5.78 -11.08 -20.28
N ALA A 39 -6.85 -11.74 -19.86
CA ALA A 39 -7.10 -13.14 -20.18
C ALA A 39 -7.20 -13.38 -21.70
N SER A 40 -7.73 -12.40 -22.47
CA SER A 40 -7.87 -12.49 -23.93
C SER A 40 -6.58 -12.18 -24.69
N GLU A 41 -5.69 -11.34 -24.16
CA GLU A 41 -4.46 -10.90 -24.85
C GLU A 41 -3.25 -11.81 -24.61
N HIS A 42 -3.26 -12.67 -23.61
CA HIS A 42 -2.04 -13.32 -23.11
C HIS A 42 -2.18 -14.81 -22.83
N GLU A 43 -2.73 -15.60 -23.71
CA GLU A 43 -2.67 -17.09 -23.63
C GLU A 43 -2.68 -17.69 -22.20
N LEU A 44 -3.40 -17.07 -21.26
CA LEU A 44 -3.94 -17.86 -20.17
C LEU A 44 -4.73 -18.97 -20.86
N PRO A 45 -4.71 -20.21 -20.36
CA PRO A 45 -5.23 -21.35 -21.10
C PRO A 45 -6.48 -20.96 -21.88
N SER A 46 -6.36 -20.95 -23.21
CA SER A 46 -7.36 -20.46 -24.18
C SER A 46 -8.71 -21.18 -24.08
N ASN A 47 -8.82 -22.15 -23.20
CA ASN A 47 -9.99 -22.97 -22.93
C ASN A 47 -10.90 -22.46 -21.81
N VAL A 48 -10.66 -21.23 -21.28
CA VAL A 48 -11.55 -20.61 -20.31
C VAL A 48 -12.24 -19.44 -20.94
N ASP A 49 -13.48 -19.63 -21.23
CA ASP A 49 -14.38 -18.55 -21.60
C ASP A 49 -14.71 -17.70 -20.37
N TYR A 50 -13.98 -16.59 -20.22
CA TYR A 50 -14.21 -15.66 -19.11
C TYR A 50 -15.54 -14.92 -19.24
N SER A 51 -16.13 -14.84 -20.46
CA SER A 51 -17.45 -14.27 -20.67
C SER A 51 -18.55 -15.09 -19.98
N SER A 52 -18.32 -16.40 -19.83
CA SER A 52 -19.23 -17.29 -19.10
C SER A 52 -19.34 -16.97 -17.62
N PHE A 53 -18.37 -16.22 -17.03
CA PHE A 53 -18.35 -15.87 -15.60
C PHE A 53 -19.00 -14.51 -15.30
N GLU A 54 -19.29 -13.68 -16.29
CA GLU A 54 -19.92 -12.37 -16.08
C GLU A 54 -21.27 -12.46 -15.35
N HIS A 55 -21.98 -13.57 -15.50
CA HIS A 55 -23.26 -13.83 -14.87
C HIS A 55 -23.20 -14.80 -13.69
N GLN A 56 -21.99 -15.25 -13.32
CA GLN A 56 -21.80 -16.10 -12.16
C GLN A 56 -21.37 -15.27 -10.95
N TYR A 57 -21.98 -15.60 -9.81
CA TYR A 57 -21.71 -14.88 -8.56
C TYR A 57 -21.23 -15.82 -7.47
N SER A 58 -20.33 -15.32 -6.61
CA SER A 58 -19.81 -16.04 -5.46
C SER A 58 -20.93 -16.59 -4.59
N LYS A 59 -20.88 -17.89 -4.30
CA LYS A 59 -21.81 -18.55 -3.38
C LYS A 59 -21.56 -18.10 -1.95
N TYR A 60 -20.30 -17.83 -1.62
CA TYR A 60 -19.94 -17.33 -0.29
C TYR A 60 -20.60 -15.98 0.00
N PHE A 61 -20.43 -14.97 -0.86
CA PHE A 61 -20.99 -13.64 -0.62
C PHE A 61 -22.50 -13.56 -0.84
N LYS A 62 -23.07 -14.50 -1.57
CA LYS A 62 -24.54 -14.60 -1.73
C LYS A 62 -25.28 -14.79 -0.40
N LYS A 63 -24.70 -15.51 0.58
CA LYS A 63 -25.28 -15.67 1.94
C LYS A 63 -25.45 -14.34 2.68
N TRP A 64 -24.69 -13.31 2.29
CA TRP A 64 -24.74 -11.94 2.81
C TRP A 64 -25.60 -10.99 1.95
N GLY A 65 -26.30 -11.52 0.94
CA GLY A 65 -27.11 -10.74 0.00
C GLY A 65 -26.29 -9.94 -1.02
N LEU A 66 -25.01 -10.27 -1.19
CA LEU A 66 -24.11 -9.59 -2.13
C LEU A 66 -23.96 -10.38 -3.43
N LYS A 67 -23.98 -9.65 -4.55
CA LYS A 67 -23.72 -10.19 -5.89
C LYS A 67 -22.28 -9.86 -6.28
N VAL A 68 -21.33 -10.71 -5.88
CA VAL A 68 -19.91 -10.56 -6.20
C VAL A 68 -19.59 -11.41 -7.42
N PRO A 69 -19.17 -10.80 -8.56
CA PRO A 69 -18.87 -11.52 -9.80
C PRO A 69 -17.75 -12.54 -9.61
N MET A 70 -17.88 -13.73 -10.21
CA MET A 70 -16.89 -14.82 -10.10
C MET A 70 -15.63 -14.54 -10.92
N ILE A 71 -15.64 -13.61 -11.87
CA ILE A 71 -14.51 -13.39 -12.78
C ILE A 71 -13.19 -13.08 -12.05
N VAL A 72 -13.22 -12.28 -10.96
CA VAL A 72 -12.03 -11.99 -10.15
C VAL A 72 -11.58 -13.24 -9.41
N SER A 73 -12.53 -14.03 -8.90
CA SER A 73 -12.22 -15.30 -8.21
C SER A 73 -11.59 -16.32 -9.17
N GLU A 74 -12.11 -16.45 -10.38
CA GLU A 74 -11.55 -17.37 -11.40
C GLU A 74 -10.15 -16.91 -11.84
N TYR A 75 -9.98 -15.61 -12.12
CA TYR A 75 -8.67 -15.05 -12.43
C TYR A 75 -7.65 -15.29 -11.33
N CYS A 76 -7.97 -14.87 -10.09
CA CYS A 76 -7.05 -15.03 -8.96
C CYS A 76 -6.78 -16.50 -8.63
N SER A 77 -7.79 -17.37 -8.74
CA SER A 77 -7.62 -18.82 -8.52
C SER A 77 -6.62 -19.43 -9.49
N LYS A 78 -6.66 -19.03 -10.76
CA LYS A 78 -5.70 -19.51 -11.76
C LYS A 78 -4.29 -18.99 -11.51
N MET A 79 -4.18 -17.70 -11.22
CA MET A 79 -2.89 -17.06 -11.00
C MET A 79 -2.21 -17.57 -9.72
N SER A 80 -2.94 -17.68 -8.62
CA SER A 80 -2.41 -18.13 -7.32
C SER A 80 -2.29 -19.66 -7.20
N GLY A 81 -3.06 -20.40 -8.00
CA GLY A 81 -3.22 -21.85 -7.85
C GLY A 81 -4.18 -22.25 -6.70
N ILE A 82 -4.83 -21.29 -6.05
CA ILE A 82 -5.74 -21.53 -4.91
C ILE A 82 -7.18 -21.25 -5.37
N ARG A 83 -7.98 -22.32 -5.45
CA ARG A 83 -9.39 -22.19 -5.84
C ARG A 83 -10.24 -21.70 -4.68
N SER A 84 -10.91 -20.55 -4.86
CA SER A 84 -11.84 -20.00 -3.87
C SER A 84 -12.84 -19.04 -4.55
N ASP A 85 -13.99 -18.83 -3.93
CA ASP A 85 -14.95 -17.80 -4.32
C ASP A 85 -15.01 -16.62 -3.30
N THR A 86 -14.00 -16.54 -2.41
CA THR A 86 -13.85 -15.50 -1.38
C THR A 86 -12.84 -14.41 -1.76
N TYR A 87 -12.38 -14.38 -3.00
CA TYR A 87 -11.53 -13.31 -3.49
C TYR A 87 -12.26 -11.97 -3.49
N LEU A 88 -11.60 -10.95 -3.00
CA LEU A 88 -12.18 -9.62 -2.88
C LEU A 88 -12.10 -8.88 -4.21
N THR A 89 -13.24 -8.37 -4.68
CA THR A 89 -13.26 -7.36 -5.74
C THR A 89 -12.90 -5.99 -5.18
N ARG A 90 -12.62 -5.02 -6.06
CA ARG A 90 -12.39 -3.63 -5.65
C ARG A 90 -13.59 -3.08 -4.88
N ASP A 91 -14.80 -3.23 -5.41
CA ASP A 91 -16.01 -2.71 -4.78
C ASP A 91 -16.24 -3.33 -3.40
N LEU A 92 -16.07 -4.64 -3.26
CA LEU A 92 -16.20 -5.34 -1.99
C LEU A 92 -15.15 -4.83 -0.96
N SER A 93 -13.90 -4.64 -1.39
CA SER A 93 -12.84 -4.13 -0.53
C SER A 93 -13.13 -2.71 -0.05
N PHE A 94 -13.34 -1.78 -0.99
CA PHE A 94 -13.39 -0.34 -0.67
C PHE A 94 -14.75 0.15 -0.20
N ASN A 95 -15.86 -0.50 -0.60
CA ASN A 95 -17.19 -0.06 -0.21
C ASN A 95 -17.83 -0.88 0.91
N TYR A 96 -17.22 -2.03 1.28
CA TYR A 96 -17.78 -2.90 2.33
C TYR A 96 -16.76 -3.17 3.44
N ILE A 97 -15.64 -3.80 3.13
CA ILE A 97 -14.72 -4.34 4.14
C ILE A 97 -13.87 -3.23 4.76
N TYR A 98 -13.17 -2.41 3.96
CA TYR A 98 -12.31 -1.36 4.49
C TYR A 98 -13.07 -0.28 5.28
N PRO A 99 -14.28 0.18 4.90
CA PRO A 99 -15.04 1.08 5.75
C PRO A 99 -15.29 0.57 7.17
N TYR A 100 -15.36 -0.73 7.36
CA TYR A 100 -15.46 -1.34 8.69
C TYR A 100 -14.11 -1.45 9.39
N LEU A 101 -13.07 -1.87 8.67
CA LEU A 101 -11.74 -2.12 9.24
C LEU A 101 -10.89 -0.85 9.43
N VAL A 102 -11.26 0.26 8.80
CA VAL A 102 -10.46 1.49 8.74
C VAL A 102 -11.31 2.68 9.16
N ARG A 103 -10.87 3.41 10.15
CA ARG A 103 -11.51 4.66 10.58
C ARG A 103 -11.10 5.78 9.62
N TYR A 104 -11.89 6.00 8.58
CA TYR A 104 -11.59 6.94 7.49
C TYR A 104 -11.34 8.38 7.95
N GLU A 105 -11.97 8.79 9.04
CA GLU A 105 -11.79 10.13 9.62
C GLU A 105 -10.36 10.42 10.08
N PHE A 106 -9.56 9.38 10.32
CA PHE A 106 -8.15 9.51 10.71
C PHE A 106 -7.18 9.32 9.55
N CYS A 107 -7.63 8.75 8.42
CA CYS A 107 -6.75 8.46 7.30
C CYS A 107 -5.92 9.65 6.80
N PRO A 108 -6.48 10.88 6.66
CA PRO A 108 -5.71 12.00 6.14
C PRO A 108 -4.45 12.32 6.93
N ALA A 109 -4.57 12.34 8.25
CA ALA A 109 -3.45 12.64 9.14
C ALA A 109 -2.42 11.50 9.18
N TYR A 110 -2.92 10.25 9.23
CA TYR A 110 -2.04 9.08 9.33
C TYR A 110 -1.43 8.65 8.00
N ALA A 111 -1.91 9.15 6.86
CA ALA A 111 -1.32 8.90 5.54
C ALA A 111 -0.20 9.89 5.18
N ASP A 112 0.07 10.88 6.02
CA ASP A 112 1.16 11.83 5.83
C ASP A 112 2.48 11.23 6.34
N LYS A 113 3.44 11.04 5.43
CA LYS A 113 4.77 10.46 5.75
C LYS A 113 5.55 11.31 6.76
N ASN A 114 5.30 12.62 6.83
CA ASN A 114 5.87 13.49 7.87
C ASN A 114 5.31 13.17 9.26
N ILE A 115 4.10 12.61 9.33
CA ILE A 115 3.43 12.25 10.58
C ILE A 115 3.72 10.81 10.97
N GLU A 116 3.97 9.90 10.01
CA GLU A 116 4.22 8.47 10.27
C GLU A 116 5.23 8.24 11.40
N ALA A 117 6.40 8.86 11.31
CA ALA A 117 7.44 8.72 12.34
C ALA A 117 7.05 9.32 13.70
N ARG A 118 6.19 10.34 13.70
CA ARG A 118 5.73 11.02 14.92
C ARG A 118 4.64 10.25 15.66
N VAL A 119 3.76 9.55 14.95
CA VAL A 119 2.68 8.74 15.57
C VAL A 119 3.18 7.38 16.04
N LEU A 120 4.25 6.86 15.44
CA LEU A 120 4.89 5.63 15.85
C LEU A 120 5.92 5.92 16.94
N ASN A 121 5.68 5.46 18.15
CA ASN A 121 6.68 5.53 19.21
C ASN A 121 7.74 4.44 18.99
N ILE A 122 8.65 4.67 18.03
CA ILE A 122 9.68 3.71 17.62
C ILE A 122 10.56 3.31 18.79
N LYS A 123 10.98 4.24 19.64
CA LYS A 123 11.82 3.95 20.82
C LYS A 123 11.16 2.93 21.74
N LYS A 124 9.85 3.07 22.00
CA LYS A 124 9.10 2.11 22.82
C LYS A 124 8.92 0.76 22.14
N ILE A 125 8.83 0.73 20.81
CA ILE A 125 8.76 -0.52 20.05
C ILE A 125 10.10 -1.22 20.09
N GLN A 126 11.21 -0.50 19.94
CA GLN A 126 12.58 -1.02 19.99
C GLN A 126 12.94 -1.68 21.33
N GLU A 127 12.22 -1.37 22.41
CA GLU A 127 12.34 -2.10 23.68
C GLU A 127 11.87 -3.57 23.58
N LYS A 128 11.07 -3.90 22.55
CA LYS A 128 10.43 -5.21 22.42
C LYS A 128 10.82 -5.97 21.14
N VAL A 129 11.02 -5.24 20.07
CA VAL A 129 11.34 -5.80 18.75
C VAL A 129 12.36 -4.92 18.07
N ASP A 130 13.14 -5.56 17.21
CA ASP A 130 14.13 -4.89 16.39
C ASP A 130 13.43 -4.22 15.19
N VAL A 131 13.49 -2.89 15.10
CA VAL A 131 12.98 -2.12 13.96
C VAL A 131 13.63 -0.77 13.87
N LEU A 132 13.98 -0.35 12.67
CA LEU A 132 14.51 0.97 12.33
C LEU A 132 13.52 1.73 11.45
N ILE A 133 13.70 3.05 11.36
CA ILE A 133 13.09 3.93 10.35
C ILE A 133 14.18 4.75 9.69
N PRO A 134 14.07 5.11 8.40
CA PRO A 134 15.06 5.98 7.75
C PRO A 134 15.12 7.33 8.45
N HIS A 135 16.33 7.84 8.66
CA HIS A 135 16.52 9.15 9.27
C HIS A 135 15.98 10.26 8.36
N THR A 136 15.08 11.08 8.90
CA THR A 136 14.59 12.28 8.21
C THR A 136 15.52 13.45 8.54
N ILE A 137 16.22 13.94 7.54
CA ILE A 137 17.23 15.00 7.67
C ILE A 137 16.55 16.36 7.81
N VAL A 138 15.60 16.63 6.91
CA VAL A 138 14.73 17.81 6.94
C VAL A 138 13.36 17.43 6.37
N CYS A 139 12.32 18.14 6.81
CA CYS A 139 10.99 18.00 6.20
C CYS A 139 10.32 19.35 6.04
N ASN A 140 9.33 19.39 5.14
CA ASN A 140 8.46 20.54 4.94
C ASN A 140 7.00 20.09 5.16
N MET A 141 6.32 20.78 6.07
CA MET A 141 4.90 20.57 6.38
C MET A 141 4.16 21.87 6.15
N ASN A 142 3.28 21.88 5.16
CA ASN A 142 2.49 23.06 4.78
C ASN A 142 3.33 24.34 4.55
N GLY A 143 4.54 24.19 4.04
CA GLY A 143 5.47 25.32 3.76
C GLY A 143 6.44 25.65 4.89
N ILE A 144 6.29 25.04 6.08
CA ILE A 144 7.20 25.24 7.21
C ILE A 144 8.24 24.12 7.22
N PHE A 145 9.51 24.49 7.34
CA PHE A 145 10.61 23.53 7.41
C PHE A 145 10.92 23.14 8.84
N PHE A 146 11.29 21.87 9.03
CA PHE A 146 11.75 21.31 10.29
C PHE A 146 13.05 20.53 10.08
N ASN A 147 13.94 20.59 11.07
CA ASN A 147 15.12 19.74 11.13
C ASN A 147 14.79 18.36 11.77
N ASP A 148 15.82 17.54 11.97
CA ASP A 148 15.72 16.20 12.57
C ASP A 148 15.35 16.19 14.08
N LYS A 149 15.30 17.36 14.70
CA LYS A 149 14.88 17.57 16.10
C LYS A 149 13.48 18.16 16.22
N ASP A 150 12.74 18.24 15.11
CA ASP A 150 11.44 18.91 15.04
C ASP A 150 11.49 20.43 15.36
N GLU A 151 12.64 21.07 15.20
CA GLU A 151 12.78 22.52 15.35
C GLU A 151 12.46 23.22 14.02
N GLU A 152 11.66 24.29 14.07
CA GLU A 152 11.34 25.11 12.90
C GLU A 152 12.59 25.84 12.41
N ILE A 153 12.85 25.77 11.09
CA ILE A 153 14.02 26.35 10.43
C ILE A 153 13.60 27.07 9.14
N THR A 154 14.51 27.87 8.56
CA THR A 154 14.30 28.48 7.23
C THR A 154 14.67 27.51 6.11
N ALA A 155 14.23 27.79 4.88
CA ALA A 155 14.64 27.03 3.69
C ALA A 155 16.17 27.05 3.49
N GLU A 156 16.82 28.21 3.76
CA GLU A 156 18.26 28.36 3.67
C GLU A 156 19.00 27.49 4.70
N GLN A 157 18.46 27.40 5.92
CA GLN A 157 19.02 26.52 6.96
C GLN A 157 18.83 25.05 6.60
N ALA A 158 17.68 24.68 6.04
CA ALA A 158 17.43 23.33 5.53
C ALA A 158 18.42 22.95 4.42
N ALA A 159 18.66 23.85 3.46
CA ALA A 159 19.63 23.63 2.39
C ALA A 159 21.07 23.48 2.92
N ILE A 160 21.46 24.29 3.91
CA ILE A 160 22.77 24.18 4.57
C ILE A 160 22.90 22.86 5.35
N ILE A 161 21.83 22.37 5.98
CA ILE A 161 21.85 21.08 6.68
C ILE A 161 22.12 19.95 5.68
N LEU A 162 21.44 19.96 4.52
CA LEU A 162 21.63 18.95 3.47
C LEU A 162 23.03 19.01 2.84
N GLU A 163 23.55 20.20 2.60
CA GLU A 163 24.92 20.38 2.10
C GLU A 163 25.96 19.83 3.09
N LYS A 164 25.76 20.10 4.41
CA LYS A 164 26.64 19.58 5.46
C LYS A 164 26.47 18.08 5.72
N TYR A 165 25.30 17.52 5.43
CA TYR A 165 25.06 16.08 5.53
C TYR A 165 25.98 15.28 4.62
N ASN A 166 26.35 15.85 3.47
CA ASN A 166 27.39 15.36 2.58
C ASN A 166 27.29 13.86 2.22
N GLN A 167 26.08 13.36 2.08
CA GLN A 167 25.75 12.02 1.61
C GLN A 167 24.52 12.09 0.70
N ASP A 168 24.39 11.10 -0.17
CA ASP A 168 23.20 10.96 -1.00
C ASP A 168 21.95 10.85 -0.13
N SER A 169 20.90 11.51 -0.53
CA SER A 169 19.61 11.51 0.14
C SER A 169 18.47 11.32 -0.85
N VAL A 170 17.27 11.15 -0.36
CA VAL A 170 16.08 11.02 -1.19
C VAL A 170 15.03 12.03 -0.72
N ILE A 171 14.50 12.81 -1.67
CA ILE A 171 13.32 13.64 -1.44
C ILE A 171 12.07 12.92 -1.92
N LYS A 172 11.01 13.00 -1.16
CA LYS A 172 9.71 12.41 -1.51
C LYS A 172 8.56 13.27 -1.01
N PRO A 173 7.45 13.40 -1.77
CA PRO A 173 6.23 14.01 -1.26
C PRO A 173 5.71 13.25 -0.05
N SER A 174 5.22 13.96 0.95
CA SER A 174 4.67 13.33 2.16
C SER A 174 3.22 12.92 2.00
N LEU A 175 2.48 13.60 1.13
CA LEU A 175 1.05 13.43 0.90
C LEU A 175 0.73 13.20 -0.58
N GLY A 176 -0.39 12.53 -0.83
CA GLY A 176 -1.04 12.47 -2.14
C GLY A 176 -0.28 11.75 -3.24
N THR A 177 0.73 10.92 -2.91
CA THR A 177 1.48 10.17 -3.91
C THR A 177 1.52 8.68 -3.58
N TYR A 178 1.43 7.88 -4.65
CA TYR A 178 1.52 6.43 -4.60
C TYR A 178 2.55 5.96 -5.60
N GLY A 179 3.12 4.80 -5.33
CA GLY A 179 3.97 4.14 -6.31
C GLY A 179 5.27 4.86 -6.62
N GLY A 180 5.83 5.61 -5.67
CA GLY A 180 7.11 6.30 -5.84
C GLY A 180 7.06 7.54 -6.74
N VAL A 181 5.87 8.05 -7.07
CA VAL A 181 5.74 9.30 -7.84
C VAL A 181 6.35 10.44 -7.04
N GLY A 182 7.24 11.20 -7.68
CA GLY A 182 7.93 12.34 -7.04
C GLY A 182 9.03 11.93 -6.07
N VAL A 183 9.47 10.68 -6.05
CA VAL A 183 10.67 10.26 -5.31
C VAL A 183 11.89 10.53 -6.18
N VAL A 184 12.83 11.35 -5.70
CA VAL A 184 14.03 11.73 -6.43
C VAL A 184 15.26 11.56 -5.54
N LYS A 185 16.31 10.93 -6.09
CA LYS A 185 17.61 10.87 -5.45
C LYS A 185 18.30 12.23 -5.58
N LEU A 186 18.83 12.73 -4.48
CA LEU A 186 19.67 13.92 -4.40
C LEU A 186 21.11 13.48 -4.19
N ASP A 187 21.92 13.62 -5.22
CA ASP A 187 23.34 13.25 -5.24
C ASP A 187 24.16 14.37 -4.57
N HIS A 188 24.81 14.07 -3.46
CA HIS A 188 25.55 15.06 -2.67
C HIS A 188 26.73 15.70 -3.41
N ILE A 189 27.29 15.06 -4.46
CA ILE A 189 28.39 15.62 -5.26
C ILE A 189 27.87 16.71 -6.19
N THR A 190 26.66 16.55 -6.72
CA THR A 190 26.07 17.45 -7.71
C THR A 190 25.18 18.53 -7.11
N TYR A 191 24.70 18.37 -5.87
CA TYR A 191 23.82 19.31 -5.19
C TYR A 191 24.59 20.20 -4.21
N ASP A 192 24.48 21.49 -4.42
CA ASP A 192 24.90 22.56 -3.51
C ASP A 192 23.67 23.25 -2.89
N LYS A 193 23.87 24.18 -1.98
CA LYS A 193 22.82 24.97 -1.35
C LYS A 193 21.83 25.53 -2.37
N SER A 194 22.33 26.07 -3.51
CA SER A 194 21.46 26.73 -4.51
C SER A 194 20.56 25.75 -5.23
N LYS A 195 21.04 24.53 -5.49
CA LYS A 195 20.25 23.48 -6.11
C LYS A 195 19.22 22.88 -5.15
N TYR A 196 19.57 22.73 -3.87
CA TYR A 196 18.59 22.33 -2.85
C TYR A 196 17.43 23.33 -2.77
N LEU A 197 17.71 24.64 -2.75
CA LEU A 197 16.67 25.66 -2.76
C LEU A 197 15.75 25.57 -3.99
N LYS A 198 16.31 25.32 -5.20
CA LYS A 198 15.49 25.10 -6.40
C LYS A 198 14.60 23.86 -6.29
N VAL A 199 15.09 22.78 -5.73
CA VAL A 199 14.29 21.56 -5.47
C VAL A 199 13.15 21.88 -4.50
N PHE A 200 13.41 22.66 -3.45
CA PHE A 200 12.36 23.07 -2.51
C PHE A 200 11.27 23.95 -3.20
N GLU A 201 11.67 24.86 -4.06
CA GLU A 201 10.74 25.66 -4.87
C GLU A 201 9.88 24.78 -5.79
N GLU A 202 10.49 23.73 -6.39
CA GLU A 202 9.77 22.77 -7.22
C GLU A 202 8.77 21.94 -6.45
N TYR A 203 9.13 21.44 -5.25
CA TYR A 203 8.23 20.64 -4.41
C TYR A 203 7.20 21.49 -3.69
N LYS A 204 7.47 22.78 -3.48
CA LYS A 204 6.63 23.78 -2.78
C LYS A 204 6.44 23.44 -1.30
N LYS A 205 5.68 22.37 -0.99
CA LYS A 205 5.35 21.95 0.38
C LYS A 205 5.04 20.46 0.49
N ASP A 206 4.90 19.99 1.71
CA ASP A 206 4.46 18.63 2.04
C ASP A 206 5.40 17.55 1.46
N TYR A 207 6.66 17.60 1.88
CA TYR A 207 7.71 16.63 1.50
C TYR A 207 8.71 16.41 2.64
N LEU A 208 9.51 15.37 2.49
CA LEU A 208 10.61 15.08 3.40
C LEU A 208 11.85 14.64 2.61
N VAL A 209 13.02 14.92 3.21
CA VAL A 209 14.31 14.46 2.73
C VAL A 209 14.88 13.49 3.74
N GLN A 210 15.15 12.27 3.31
CA GLN A 210 15.65 11.18 4.13
C GLN A 210 16.98 10.63 3.63
N GLU A 211 17.69 9.96 4.51
CA GLU A 211 18.85 9.16 4.14
C GLU A 211 18.49 8.07 3.13
N ILE A 212 19.43 7.64 2.32
CA ILE A 212 19.27 6.48 1.45
C ILE A 212 19.47 5.22 2.27
N VAL A 213 18.45 4.38 2.28
CA VAL A 213 18.51 3.07 2.94
C VAL A 213 19.45 2.15 2.19
N LYS A 214 20.42 1.57 2.90
CA LYS A 214 21.26 0.48 2.39
C LYS A 214 20.56 -0.85 2.67
N GLN A 215 20.29 -1.60 1.60
CA GLN A 215 19.59 -2.88 1.74
C GLN A 215 20.55 -4.07 1.91
N HIS A 216 20.06 -5.12 2.52
CA HIS A 216 20.74 -6.40 2.68
C HIS A 216 21.14 -6.98 1.30
N PRO A 217 22.36 -7.55 1.13
CA PRO A 217 22.78 -8.10 -0.15
C PRO A 217 21.83 -9.13 -0.76
N ASP A 218 21.23 -9.99 0.07
CA ASP A 218 20.25 -10.98 -0.38
C ASP A 218 19.00 -10.32 -0.99
N LEU A 219 18.54 -9.21 -0.41
CA LEU A 219 17.42 -8.47 -0.99
C LEU A 219 17.86 -7.72 -2.25
N ALA A 220 19.08 -7.20 -2.29
CA ALA A 220 19.62 -6.55 -3.48
C ALA A 220 19.71 -7.50 -4.69
N SER A 221 19.79 -8.82 -4.47
CA SER A 221 19.80 -9.82 -5.53
C SER A 221 18.56 -9.82 -6.43
N PHE A 222 17.41 -9.30 -5.95
CA PHE A 222 16.19 -9.15 -6.75
C PHE A 222 16.32 -8.01 -7.75
N ASN A 223 16.81 -6.85 -7.31
CA ASN A 223 17.13 -5.69 -8.14
C ASN A 223 18.06 -4.74 -7.35
N GLU A 224 19.30 -4.59 -7.81
CA GLU A 224 20.27 -3.71 -7.18
C GLU A 224 19.94 -2.22 -7.32
N SER A 225 19.18 -1.84 -8.35
CA SER A 225 18.89 -0.44 -8.65
C SER A 225 17.73 0.13 -7.81
N SER A 226 16.97 -0.70 -7.11
CA SER A 226 15.85 -0.27 -6.25
C SER A 226 15.95 -0.83 -4.84
N ILE A 227 15.32 -0.16 -3.88
CA ILE A 227 15.00 -0.79 -2.61
C ILE A 227 13.93 -1.85 -2.88
N ASN A 228 14.24 -3.11 -2.52
CA ASN A 228 13.28 -4.20 -2.64
C ASN A 228 12.57 -4.36 -1.30
N THR A 229 11.25 -4.17 -1.27
CA THR A 229 10.52 -4.12 -0.02
C THR A 229 9.74 -5.40 0.27
N ILE A 230 9.73 -5.81 1.53
CA ILE A 230 8.89 -6.88 2.03
C ILE A 230 7.57 -6.24 2.48
N ARG A 231 6.51 -6.48 1.72
CA ARG A 231 5.15 -6.07 2.08
C ARG A 231 4.54 -7.12 3.00
N ILE A 232 4.16 -6.69 4.20
CA ILE A 232 3.41 -7.51 5.15
C ILE A 232 2.04 -6.89 5.32
N VAL A 233 0.98 -7.68 5.17
CA VAL A 233 -0.37 -7.22 5.52
C VAL A 233 -0.81 -7.87 6.81
N THR A 234 -1.14 -7.04 7.79
CA THR A 234 -1.59 -7.47 9.11
C THR A 234 -3.06 -7.12 9.32
N TYR A 235 -3.74 -7.95 10.09
CA TYR A 235 -5.14 -7.80 10.45
C TYR A 235 -5.32 -7.94 11.95
N ARG A 236 -6.12 -7.04 12.54
CA ARG A 236 -6.57 -7.10 13.93
C ARG A 236 -7.99 -7.63 13.95
N LYS A 237 -8.15 -8.81 14.54
CA LYS A 237 -9.43 -9.47 14.72
C LYS A 237 -10.35 -8.70 15.68
N PRO A 238 -11.67 -8.93 15.68
CA PRO A 238 -12.59 -8.36 16.66
C PRO A 238 -12.18 -8.61 18.12
N ASN A 239 -11.59 -9.77 18.42
CA ASN A 239 -11.04 -10.12 19.73
C ASN A 239 -9.72 -9.39 20.08
N LYS A 240 -9.23 -8.50 19.19
CA LYS A 240 -7.99 -7.70 19.30
C LYS A 240 -6.69 -8.47 19.06
N GLU A 241 -6.76 -9.75 18.75
CA GLU A 241 -5.61 -10.49 18.24
C GLU A 241 -5.14 -9.92 16.91
N ARG A 242 -3.84 -9.86 16.69
CA ARG A 242 -3.23 -9.41 15.44
C ARG A 242 -2.57 -10.59 14.74
N LYS A 243 -2.80 -10.72 13.46
CA LYS A 243 -2.21 -11.76 12.63
C LYS A 243 -1.71 -11.20 11.31
N VAL A 244 -0.78 -11.90 10.70
CA VAL A 244 -0.34 -11.66 9.32
C VAL A 244 -1.32 -12.35 8.38
N LEU A 245 -1.86 -11.60 7.41
CA LEU A 245 -2.70 -12.16 6.36
C LEU A 245 -1.84 -12.76 5.24
N TYR A 246 -0.87 -11.98 4.74
CA TYR A 246 0.07 -12.45 3.73
C TYR A 246 1.36 -11.63 3.72
N THR A 247 2.37 -12.19 3.08
CA THR A 247 3.68 -11.57 2.89
C THR A 247 4.15 -11.75 1.45
N ILE A 248 4.74 -10.70 0.89
CA ILE A 248 5.34 -10.69 -0.43
C ILE A 248 6.63 -9.88 -0.41
N ILE A 249 7.55 -10.19 -1.31
CA ILE A 249 8.64 -9.29 -1.64
C ILE A 249 8.31 -8.58 -2.94
N ARG A 250 8.51 -7.26 -2.96
CA ARG A 250 8.31 -6.39 -4.12
C ARG A 250 9.67 -5.92 -4.60
N TYR A 251 9.85 -5.84 -5.90
CA TYR A 251 11.08 -5.37 -6.54
C TYR A 251 10.77 -4.59 -7.80
N GLY A 252 11.60 -3.59 -8.07
CA GLY A 252 11.47 -2.70 -9.22
C GLY A 252 11.80 -3.39 -10.54
N GLY A 253 11.37 -2.79 -11.65
CA GLY A 253 11.86 -3.13 -12.97
C GLY A 253 13.36 -2.81 -13.09
N LYS A 254 14.07 -3.46 -14.02
CA LYS A 254 15.50 -3.25 -14.25
C LYS A 254 15.82 -1.77 -14.50
N GLY A 255 16.75 -1.21 -13.72
CA GLY A 255 17.16 0.20 -13.82
C GLY A 255 16.20 1.20 -13.18
N MET A 256 15.10 0.74 -12.55
CA MET A 256 14.17 1.62 -11.82
C MET A 256 14.64 1.81 -10.38
N PHE A 257 14.52 3.04 -9.88
CA PHE A 257 14.90 3.38 -8.50
C PHE A 257 13.87 2.91 -7.45
N ASN A 258 12.61 2.69 -7.85
CA ASN A 258 11.52 2.26 -6.97
C ASN A 258 11.03 0.85 -7.31
N ASP A 259 10.42 0.17 -6.34
CA ASP A 259 9.89 -1.20 -6.42
C ASP A 259 8.44 -1.29 -6.89
N ASN A 260 7.93 -0.24 -7.54
CA ASN A 260 6.52 -0.16 -7.85
C ASN A 260 6.10 -1.04 -9.03
N SER A 261 5.00 -1.78 -8.86
CA SER A 261 4.40 -2.62 -9.88
C SER A 261 3.94 -1.81 -11.13
N SER A 262 3.53 -0.55 -10.97
CA SER A 262 3.14 0.32 -12.09
C SER A 262 4.33 0.72 -12.98
N SER A 263 5.55 0.69 -12.44
CA SER A 263 6.79 0.96 -13.17
C SER A 263 7.43 -0.30 -13.76
N GLY A 264 6.70 -1.41 -13.82
CA GLY A 264 7.21 -2.68 -14.36
C GLY A 264 7.83 -3.59 -13.32
N GLY A 265 7.70 -3.25 -12.04
CA GLY A 265 8.08 -4.10 -10.92
C GLY A 265 7.17 -5.31 -10.78
N GLY A 266 7.65 -6.32 -10.07
CA GLY A 266 6.93 -7.55 -9.75
C GLY A 266 6.94 -7.84 -8.26
N PHE A 267 6.27 -8.93 -7.91
CA PHE A 267 6.35 -9.46 -6.56
C PHE A 267 6.42 -10.98 -6.56
N SER A 268 7.00 -11.53 -5.50
CA SER A 268 6.95 -12.96 -5.21
C SER A 268 6.37 -13.19 -3.82
N VAL A 269 5.65 -14.29 -3.66
CA VAL A 269 5.00 -14.62 -2.38
C VAL A 269 6.04 -15.20 -1.44
N ILE A 270 6.02 -14.76 -0.19
CA ILE A 270 6.82 -15.30 0.90
C ILE A 270 5.94 -16.24 1.72
N ASN A 271 6.34 -17.48 1.89
CA ASN A 271 5.69 -18.44 2.76
C ASN A 271 5.90 -18.08 4.24
N ARG A 272 5.13 -18.69 5.15
CA ARG A 272 5.22 -18.42 6.59
C ARG A 272 6.60 -18.69 7.22
N ASP A 273 7.39 -19.57 6.63
CA ASP A 273 8.75 -19.88 7.04
C ASP A 273 9.82 -19.00 6.42
N GLY A 274 9.42 -17.97 5.66
CA GLY A 274 10.30 -17.06 4.96
C GLY A 274 10.77 -17.53 3.59
N THR A 275 10.44 -18.74 3.15
CA THR A 275 10.78 -19.25 1.81
C THR A 275 9.95 -18.57 0.74
N LEU A 276 10.51 -18.43 -0.46
CA LEU A 276 9.83 -17.80 -1.58
C LEU A 276 9.07 -18.84 -2.42
N LYS A 277 7.94 -18.46 -2.97
CA LYS A 277 7.37 -19.18 -4.11
C LYS A 277 8.21 -18.86 -5.35
N ASP A 278 8.35 -19.83 -6.21
CA ASP A 278 9.21 -19.81 -7.40
C ASP A 278 8.76 -18.87 -8.52
N ARG A 279 7.69 -18.11 -8.32
CA ARG A 279 7.04 -17.29 -9.36
C ARG A 279 7.12 -15.81 -9.09
N ILE A 280 7.36 -15.06 -10.16
CA ILE A 280 7.20 -13.61 -10.23
C ILE A 280 5.82 -13.27 -10.76
N ILE A 281 5.12 -12.40 -10.06
CA ILE A 281 3.79 -11.94 -10.44
C ILE A 281 3.83 -10.45 -10.70
N HIS A 282 3.28 -10.03 -11.83
CA HIS A 282 3.11 -8.63 -12.20
C HIS A 282 1.63 -8.28 -12.17
N ILE A 283 1.19 -7.38 -11.31
CA ILE A 283 -0.24 -7.02 -11.19
C ILE A 283 -0.79 -6.37 -12.46
N TYR A 284 0.07 -5.67 -13.22
CA TYR A 284 -0.36 -4.88 -14.39
C TYR A 284 0.22 -5.34 -15.73
N ARG A 285 1.14 -6.32 -15.73
CA ARG A 285 1.81 -6.84 -16.93
C ARG A 285 1.87 -8.36 -16.89
N THR A 286 0.76 -8.94 -16.95
CA THR A 286 0.50 -10.30 -16.52
C THR A 286 0.68 -11.36 -17.61
N SER A 287 1.32 -11.05 -18.74
CA SER A 287 1.52 -12.01 -19.84
C SER A 287 2.52 -13.13 -19.54
N GLU A 288 3.41 -12.95 -18.57
CA GLU A 288 4.46 -13.91 -18.32
C GLU A 288 4.53 -14.24 -16.83
N LEU A 289 4.14 -15.45 -16.46
CA LEU A 289 4.56 -16.06 -15.20
C LEU A 289 6.06 -16.32 -15.32
N LYS A 290 6.86 -15.35 -14.88
CA LYS A 290 8.30 -15.54 -14.81
C LYS A 290 8.65 -16.36 -13.58
N MET A 291 9.60 -17.28 -13.76
CA MET A 291 10.21 -17.97 -12.63
C MET A 291 11.21 -17.04 -11.96
N LEU A 292 11.37 -17.17 -10.66
CA LEU A 292 12.46 -16.52 -9.94
C LEU A 292 13.80 -16.99 -10.52
N PRO A 293 14.75 -16.07 -10.82
CA PRO A 293 16.09 -16.48 -11.23
C PRO A 293 16.78 -17.29 -10.12
N GLU A 294 17.56 -18.28 -10.50
CA GLU A 294 18.36 -19.07 -9.54
C GLU A 294 19.36 -18.25 -8.73
N SER A 295 19.74 -17.06 -9.25
CA SER A 295 20.63 -16.11 -8.58
C SER A 295 19.99 -15.40 -7.38
N VAL A 296 18.67 -15.47 -7.25
CA VAL A 296 17.93 -14.83 -6.16
C VAL A 296 17.85 -15.80 -4.97
N VAL A 297 17.94 -15.23 -3.77
CA VAL A 297 17.79 -16.04 -2.54
C VAL A 297 16.45 -16.77 -2.52
N ASN A 298 16.41 -17.98 -2.02
CA ASN A 298 15.20 -18.78 -1.89
C ASN A 298 14.47 -18.58 -0.56
N LYS A 299 15.10 -17.88 0.39
CA LYS A 299 14.54 -17.56 1.70
C LYS A 299 14.96 -16.17 2.15
N ILE A 300 14.00 -15.40 2.66
CA ILE A 300 14.26 -14.08 3.22
C ILE A 300 15.02 -14.21 4.54
N PRO A 301 16.19 -13.59 4.70
CA PRO A 301 16.93 -13.62 5.95
C PRO A 301 16.18 -12.83 7.04
N TYR A 302 16.36 -13.24 8.28
CA TYR A 302 15.77 -12.56 9.47
C TYR A 302 14.26 -12.34 9.41
N PHE A 303 13.54 -13.20 8.68
CA PHE A 303 12.12 -13.00 8.37
C PHE A 303 11.24 -12.89 9.61
N ASP A 304 11.50 -13.67 10.66
CA ASP A 304 10.75 -13.61 11.91
C ASP A 304 10.83 -12.24 12.57
N ARG A 305 12.00 -11.59 12.55
CA ARG A 305 12.16 -10.21 13.08
C ARG A 305 11.26 -9.21 12.34
N ILE A 306 11.11 -9.37 11.02
CA ILE A 306 10.26 -8.49 10.20
C ILE A 306 8.78 -8.71 10.54
N LEU A 307 8.36 -9.97 10.77
CA LEU A 307 6.99 -10.28 11.20
C LEU A 307 6.69 -9.70 12.59
N ASP A 308 7.61 -9.86 13.55
CA ASP A 308 7.45 -9.32 14.89
C ASP A 308 7.37 -7.80 14.89
N ALA A 309 8.20 -7.13 14.09
CA ALA A 309 8.15 -5.69 13.90
C ALA A 309 6.78 -5.23 13.35
N ALA A 310 6.25 -5.87 12.32
CA ALA A 310 4.96 -5.55 11.73
C ALA A 310 3.80 -5.69 12.75
N LEU A 311 3.78 -6.77 13.52
CA LEU A 311 2.76 -7.01 14.52
C LEU A 311 2.87 -6.04 15.72
N ALA A 312 4.08 -5.67 16.12
CA ALA A 312 4.31 -4.68 17.19
C ALA A 312 3.86 -3.29 16.75
N LEU A 313 4.26 -2.86 15.54
CA LEU A 313 3.87 -1.58 14.95
C LEU A 313 2.35 -1.45 14.80
N HIS A 314 1.68 -2.50 14.35
CA HIS A 314 0.21 -2.51 14.25
C HIS A 314 -0.47 -2.29 15.60
N GLY A 315 0.19 -2.67 16.70
CA GLY A 315 -0.30 -2.43 18.05
C GLY A 315 -0.45 -0.94 18.41
N GLN A 316 0.27 -0.05 17.74
CA GLN A 316 0.22 1.39 17.99
C GLN A 316 -0.83 2.15 17.19
N LEU A 317 -1.44 1.51 16.18
CA LEU A 317 -2.41 2.12 15.29
C LEU A 317 -3.83 1.57 15.53
N PRO A 318 -4.51 1.96 16.62
CA PRO A 318 -5.77 1.34 17.04
C PRO A 318 -6.98 1.66 16.14
N TYR A 319 -6.86 2.66 15.27
CA TYR A 319 -7.94 3.09 14.36
C TYR A 319 -8.00 2.29 13.06
N PHE A 320 -7.04 1.40 12.84
CA PHE A 320 -6.90 0.63 11.61
C PHE A 320 -6.77 -0.84 11.96
N ASP A 321 -7.77 -1.64 11.59
CA ASP A 321 -7.75 -3.07 11.86
C ASP A 321 -7.10 -3.87 10.70
N ILE A 322 -6.78 -3.21 9.59
CA ILE A 322 -5.95 -3.76 8.51
C ILE A 322 -4.87 -2.76 8.13
N MET A 323 -3.64 -3.24 7.99
CA MET A 323 -2.48 -2.41 7.66
C MET A 323 -1.52 -3.15 6.73
N GLY A 324 -0.94 -2.41 5.80
CA GLY A 324 0.19 -2.88 4.99
C GLY A 324 1.48 -2.19 5.44
N TRP A 325 2.56 -2.96 5.60
CA TRP A 325 3.87 -2.51 6.05
C TRP A 325 4.91 -2.81 4.99
N ASP A 326 5.70 -1.85 4.60
CA ASP A 326 6.79 -2.00 3.65
C ASP A 326 8.12 -1.92 4.39
N PHE A 327 8.80 -3.05 4.49
CA PHE A 327 10.11 -3.15 5.14
C PHE A 327 11.22 -3.34 4.11
N ALA A 328 12.30 -2.60 4.29
CA ALA A 328 13.62 -3.02 3.83
C ALA A 328 14.33 -3.82 4.94
N LEU A 329 15.47 -4.40 4.62
CA LEU A 329 16.35 -5.05 5.57
C LEU A 329 17.74 -4.41 5.47
N SER A 330 18.31 -4.01 6.60
CA SER A 330 19.69 -3.47 6.62
C SER A 330 20.71 -4.56 6.32
N PRO A 331 21.96 -4.22 5.94
CA PRO A 331 23.04 -5.20 5.78
C PRO A 331 23.27 -6.07 7.02
N GLU A 332 22.99 -5.56 8.23
CA GLU A 332 23.14 -6.25 9.51
C GLU A 332 21.90 -7.08 9.89
N GLY A 333 20.84 -7.05 9.06
CA GLY A 333 19.61 -7.81 9.28
C GLY A 333 18.58 -7.13 10.20
N HIS A 334 18.64 -5.80 10.33
CA HIS A 334 17.61 -5.03 11.03
C HIS A 334 16.45 -4.68 10.08
N PRO A 335 15.19 -4.97 10.45
CA PRO A 335 14.03 -4.49 9.72
C PRO A 335 13.99 -2.95 9.69
N ILE A 336 13.83 -2.36 8.50
CA ILE A 336 13.70 -0.91 8.32
C ILE A 336 12.30 -0.65 7.76
N LEU A 337 11.43 0.02 8.52
CA LEU A 337 10.12 0.44 8.05
C LEU A 337 10.29 1.60 7.06
N ILE A 338 9.95 1.36 5.80
CA ILE A 338 10.00 2.37 4.73
C ILE A 338 8.74 3.23 4.71
N GLU A 339 7.58 2.58 4.80
CA GLU A 339 6.26 3.21 4.88
C GLU A 339 5.21 2.21 5.38
N TYR A 340 4.06 2.72 5.79
CA TYR A 340 2.88 1.89 5.98
C TYR A 340 1.71 2.33 5.09
N ASN A 341 0.79 1.42 4.86
CA ASN A 341 -0.38 1.62 4.01
C ASN A 341 -1.65 1.30 4.81
N ILE A 342 -2.48 2.32 5.04
CA ILE A 342 -3.71 2.19 5.83
C ILE A 342 -4.76 1.31 5.10
N ARG A 343 -4.70 1.28 3.77
CA ARG A 343 -5.56 0.45 2.93
C ARG A 343 -4.69 -0.34 1.96
N PRO A 344 -4.18 -1.51 2.40
CA PRO A 344 -3.32 -2.32 1.54
C PRO A 344 -4.06 -2.76 0.28
N GLY A 345 -3.35 -2.82 -0.85
CA GLY A 345 -3.92 -3.23 -2.12
C GLY A 345 -4.43 -4.67 -2.09
N TYR A 346 -5.59 -4.91 -2.68
CA TYR A 346 -6.20 -6.25 -2.81
C TYR A 346 -5.67 -7.03 -4.03
N GLY A 347 -4.94 -6.40 -4.93
CA GLY A 347 -4.44 -7.02 -6.17
C GLY A 347 -3.42 -8.14 -5.97
N HIS A 348 -2.77 -8.19 -4.82
CA HIS A 348 -1.81 -9.25 -4.49
C HIS A 348 -2.47 -10.65 -4.35
N GLN A 349 -3.80 -10.70 -4.25
CA GLN A 349 -4.56 -11.95 -4.21
C GLN A 349 -4.28 -12.86 -5.42
N SER A 350 -3.89 -12.30 -6.55
CA SER A 350 -3.45 -13.07 -7.73
C SER A 350 -2.22 -13.95 -7.46
N GLY A 351 -1.47 -13.66 -6.40
CA GLY A 351 -0.32 -14.47 -5.99
C GLY A 351 -0.51 -15.19 -4.67
N VAL A 352 -1.03 -14.49 -3.68
CA VAL A 352 -1.13 -15.01 -2.31
C VAL A 352 -2.34 -15.90 -2.07
N GLY A 353 -3.36 -15.82 -2.92
CA GLY A 353 -4.68 -16.41 -2.70
C GLY A 353 -5.66 -15.41 -2.07
N PRO A 354 -6.81 -15.87 -1.54
CA PRO A 354 -7.76 -15.01 -0.83
C PRO A 354 -7.09 -14.24 0.30
N MET A 355 -7.41 -12.93 0.41
CA MET A 355 -6.80 -12.07 1.43
C MET A 355 -7.18 -12.50 2.85
N PHE A 356 -8.41 -12.92 3.04
CA PHE A 356 -8.93 -13.44 4.31
C PHE A 356 -9.26 -14.91 4.16
N SER A 357 -9.11 -15.67 5.25
CA SER A 357 -9.67 -17.01 5.33
C SER A 357 -11.20 -16.96 5.43
N ASP A 358 -11.87 -18.07 5.17
CA ASP A 358 -13.34 -18.14 5.30
C ASP A 358 -13.77 -17.87 6.75
N GLU A 359 -12.98 -18.34 7.74
CA GLU A 359 -13.24 -18.08 9.17
C GLU A 359 -13.12 -16.58 9.50
N ASP A 360 -12.09 -15.89 8.95
CA ASP A 360 -11.96 -14.44 9.15
C ASP A 360 -13.14 -13.69 8.54
N LEU A 361 -13.57 -14.09 7.34
CA LEU A 361 -14.72 -13.47 6.68
C LEU A 361 -16.02 -13.78 7.43
N ASP A 362 -16.24 -14.98 7.92
CA ASP A 362 -17.41 -15.34 8.72
C ASP A 362 -17.45 -14.55 10.04
N GLU A 363 -16.30 -14.22 10.62
CA GLU A 363 -16.20 -13.39 11.82
C GLU A 363 -16.52 -11.91 11.51
N ILE A 364 -16.04 -11.35 10.40
CA ILE A 364 -16.17 -9.91 10.13
C ILE A 364 -17.43 -9.53 9.35
N MET A 365 -17.93 -10.37 8.46
CA MET A 365 -19.05 -10.02 7.56
C MET A 365 -20.33 -9.59 8.27
N PRO A 366 -20.77 -10.19 9.40
CA PRO A 366 -21.90 -9.68 10.17
C PRO A 366 -21.71 -8.23 10.58
N HIS A 367 -20.50 -7.87 11.03
CA HIS A 367 -20.16 -6.51 11.45
C HIS A 367 -20.07 -5.56 10.24
N VAL A 368 -19.47 -6.00 9.15
CA VAL A 368 -19.39 -5.25 7.88
C VAL A 368 -20.78 -4.90 7.38
N MET A 369 -21.69 -5.87 7.34
CA MET A 369 -23.05 -5.66 6.85
C MET A 369 -23.88 -4.76 7.77
N ASN A 370 -23.65 -4.82 9.10
CA ASN A 370 -24.27 -3.91 10.05
C ASN A 370 -23.69 -2.49 9.93
N HIS A 371 -22.37 -2.35 9.84
CA HIS A 371 -21.70 -1.07 9.68
C HIS A 371 -22.16 -0.33 8.42
N ARG A 372 -22.35 -1.06 7.32
CA ARG A 372 -22.80 -0.48 6.05
C ARG A 372 -24.17 0.22 6.13
N LYS A 373 -25.05 -0.20 7.02
CA LYS A 373 -26.36 0.45 7.22
C LYS A 373 -26.21 1.86 7.79
N THR A 374 -25.13 2.12 8.51
CA THR A 374 -24.86 3.38 9.21
C THR A 374 -23.76 4.20 8.55
N PHE A 375 -22.92 3.56 7.70
CA PHE A 375 -21.78 4.19 7.06
C PHE A 375 -22.19 5.05 5.87
N VAL A 376 -21.72 6.28 5.87
CA VAL A 376 -21.79 7.20 4.73
C VAL A 376 -20.39 7.56 4.34
N ALA A 377 -19.94 7.02 3.21
CA ALA A 377 -18.67 7.40 2.64
C ALA A 377 -18.69 8.92 2.33
N LYS A 378 -17.81 9.65 2.98
CA LYS A 378 -17.51 11.02 2.56
C LYS A 378 -16.31 10.93 1.64
N PRO A 379 -16.39 11.40 0.39
CA PRO A 379 -15.21 11.49 -0.44
C PRO A 379 -14.21 12.43 0.25
N TYR A 380 -13.04 11.90 0.54
CA TYR A 380 -11.88 12.70 0.93
C TYR A 380 -11.09 12.98 -0.33
N VAL A 381 -11.01 14.26 -0.67
CA VAL A 381 -10.21 14.74 -1.79
C VAL A 381 -8.96 15.39 -1.21
N HIS A 382 -7.80 14.88 -1.58
CA HIS A 382 -6.52 15.52 -1.35
C HIS A 382 -5.95 15.92 -2.71
N TYR A 383 -5.71 17.20 -2.89
CA TYR A 383 -5.13 17.75 -4.10
C TYR A 383 -3.67 18.12 -3.84
N ASN A 384 -2.78 17.56 -4.62
CA ASN A 384 -1.38 17.98 -4.68
C ASN A 384 -1.15 18.68 -6.01
N GLU A 385 -0.91 20.00 -5.98
CA GLU A 385 -0.77 20.84 -7.17
C GLU A 385 0.33 20.37 -8.14
N LYS A 386 1.40 19.76 -7.61
CA LYS A 386 2.50 19.26 -8.43
C LYS A 386 2.20 17.88 -9.05
N TRP A 387 1.56 17.00 -8.30
CA TRP A 387 1.44 15.59 -8.65
C TRP A 387 0.08 15.19 -9.17
N GLY A 388 -0.88 16.13 -9.21
CA GLY A 388 -2.21 15.95 -9.80
C GLY A 388 -3.04 14.87 -9.12
N PHE A 389 -2.86 14.69 -7.82
CA PHE A 389 -3.63 13.70 -7.07
C PHE A 389 -5.00 14.23 -6.70
N ASP A 390 -6.05 13.54 -7.06
CA ASP A 390 -7.41 14.07 -7.01
C ASP A 390 -8.28 13.48 -5.93
N SER A 391 -8.08 12.21 -5.57
CA SER A 391 -9.01 11.55 -4.67
C SER A 391 -8.37 10.37 -3.95
N PHE A 392 -8.57 10.33 -2.65
CA PHE A 392 -8.20 9.20 -1.81
C PHE A 392 -9.01 7.92 -2.13
N TRP A 393 -10.04 8.05 -2.98
CA TRP A 393 -10.96 6.97 -3.37
C TRP A 393 -10.62 6.32 -4.72
N ASP A 394 -9.77 6.96 -5.52
CA ASP A 394 -9.40 6.49 -6.86
C ASP A 394 -8.19 5.54 -6.87
N VAL A 395 -7.78 5.05 -5.70
CA VAL A 395 -6.64 4.13 -5.53
C VAL A 395 -7.11 2.74 -5.18
#